data_33b4e5f9eb7551e7c80a4340bfc74f7c
#
_entry.id   33b4e5f9eb7551e7c80a4340bfc74f7c
#
_cell.length_a   1.000
_cell.length_b   1.000
_cell.length_c   1.000
_cell.angle_alpha   90.00
_cell.angle_beta   90.00
_cell.angle_gamma   90.00
#
_symmetry.space_group_name_H-M   'P 1'
#
loop_
_entity.id
_entity.type
_entity.pdbx_description
1 polymer ?
#
loop_
_entity_poly.entity_id
_entity_poly.type
_entity_poly.pdbx_seq_one_letter_code
_entity_poly.pdbx_strand_id
1 'polypeptide(L)'
;MVLAAVVIQPPVVSTVDKLGWHGLTASFGGAYPEEIAKGLGIWLLLWMGRAWWNRPWHGIIAGLLVGLGFEVFENMMYAMMLAVMDPVSDMQGALSTYLVRVIAGPAKHMMFSALVGYGIGLAMFVGAKAGKPRGVAWRLGAVVLWGGLGFLTHFAWNIRWLDVSPADSFTDLNLP
;
A
#
# COMPACT_ATOMS: atom_id res chain seq x y z
N MET A 1 -4.92 10.75 4.19
CA MET A 1 -4.05 9.84 3.42
C MET A 1 -4.80 9.19 2.26
N VAL A 2 -5.87 8.45 2.49
CA VAL A 2 -6.67 7.78 1.44
C VAL A 2 -7.27 8.78 0.45
N LEU A 3 -7.77 9.93 0.90
CA LEU A 3 -8.27 10.98 0.02
C LEU A 3 -7.23 11.49 -1.01
N ALA A 4 -5.96 11.57 -0.64
CA ALA A 4 -4.90 11.95 -1.58
C ALA A 4 -4.68 10.89 -2.65
N ALA A 5 -4.74 9.61 -2.28
CA ALA A 5 -4.66 8.50 -3.24
C ALA A 5 -5.86 8.54 -4.21
N VAL A 6 -7.07 8.73 -3.71
CA VAL A 6 -8.29 8.81 -4.53
C VAL A 6 -8.26 9.96 -5.54
N VAL A 7 -7.68 11.11 -5.18
CA VAL A 7 -7.57 12.26 -6.10
C VAL A 7 -6.51 12.06 -7.18
N ILE A 8 -5.38 11.41 -6.83
CA ILE A 8 -4.25 11.21 -7.76
C ILE A 8 -4.50 10.01 -8.69
N GLN A 9 -5.24 9.01 -8.24
CA GLN A 9 -5.47 7.78 -8.97
C GLN A 9 -6.12 7.98 -10.37
N PRO A 10 -7.22 8.73 -10.55
CA PRO A 10 -7.91 8.80 -11.84
C PRO A 10 -7.03 9.31 -13.00
N PRO A 11 -6.28 10.42 -12.87
CA PRO A 11 -5.42 10.88 -13.96
C PRO A 11 -4.29 9.91 -14.29
N VAL A 12 -3.75 9.20 -13.29
CA VAL A 12 -2.70 8.19 -13.51
C VAL A 12 -3.27 7.01 -14.28
N VAL A 13 -4.40 6.45 -13.85
CA VAL A 13 -5.11 5.36 -14.53
C VAL A 13 -5.42 5.73 -15.97
N SER A 14 -6.03 6.89 -16.21
CA SER A 14 -6.36 7.37 -17.57
C SER A 14 -5.11 7.48 -18.47
N THR A 15 -3.96 7.87 -17.91
CA THR A 15 -2.71 7.97 -18.67
C THR A 15 -2.18 6.59 -19.05
N VAL A 16 -2.15 5.67 -18.10
CA VAL A 16 -1.67 4.29 -18.30
C VAL A 16 -2.54 3.56 -19.33
N ASP A 17 -3.86 3.73 -19.26
CA ASP A 17 -4.79 3.15 -20.22
C ASP A 17 -4.60 3.69 -21.64
N LYS A 18 -4.38 5.00 -21.78
CA LYS A 18 -4.06 5.64 -23.08
C LYS A 18 -2.74 5.12 -23.69
N LEU A 19 -1.80 4.69 -22.84
CA LEU A 19 -0.54 4.08 -23.29
C LEU A 19 -0.71 2.58 -23.66
N GLY A 20 -1.88 2.00 -23.44
CA GLY A 20 -2.14 0.58 -23.69
C GLY A 20 -1.53 -0.37 -22.64
N TRP A 21 -1.12 0.14 -21.48
CA TRP A 21 -0.48 -0.64 -20.42
C TRP A 21 -1.50 -1.20 -19.42
N HIS A 22 -2.58 -1.82 -19.92
CA HIS A 22 -3.70 -2.28 -19.10
C HIS A 22 -3.31 -3.22 -17.96
N GLY A 23 -2.32 -4.09 -18.16
CA GLY A 23 -1.79 -4.96 -17.10
C GLY A 23 -1.12 -4.24 -15.94
N LEU A 24 -0.74 -2.96 -16.12
CA LEU A 24 -0.06 -2.12 -15.13
C LEU A 24 -0.98 -1.07 -14.51
N THR A 25 -2.23 -0.98 -14.93
CA THR A 25 -3.18 0.06 -14.48
C THR A 25 -3.35 0.06 -12.95
N ALA A 26 -3.54 -1.13 -12.36
CA ALA A 26 -3.67 -1.28 -10.90
C ALA A 26 -2.36 -0.94 -10.16
N SER A 27 -1.19 -1.26 -10.77
CA SER A 27 0.12 -0.97 -10.18
C SER A 27 0.38 0.54 -10.12
N PHE A 28 0.15 1.25 -11.23
CA PHE A 28 0.34 2.70 -11.28
C PHE A 28 -0.76 3.46 -10.53
N GLY A 29 -2.00 3.03 -10.63
CA GLY A 29 -3.14 3.66 -9.96
C GLY A 29 -3.15 3.46 -8.45
N GLY A 30 -2.68 2.28 -7.97
CA GLY A 30 -2.61 1.93 -6.56
C GLY A 30 -1.26 2.26 -5.94
N ALA A 31 -0.22 1.49 -6.26
CA ALA A 31 1.06 1.56 -5.56
C ALA A 31 1.68 2.96 -5.53
N TYR A 32 1.60 3.71 -6.63
CA TYR A 32 2.21 5.04 -6.73
C TYR A 32 1.63 6.04 -5.72
N PRO A 33 0.32 6.36 -5.71
CA PRO A 33 -0.23 7.33 -4.77
C PRO A 33 -0.27 6.80 -3.33
N GLU A 34 -0.45 5.49 -3.15
CA GLU A 34 -0.60 4.90 -1.84
C GLU A 34 0.70 4.87 -1.05
N GLU A 35 1.82 4.44 -1.66
CA GLU A 35 3.10 4.38 -0.94
C GLU A 35 3.60 5.78 -0.56
N ILE A 36 3.34 6.80 -1.38
CA ILE A 36 3.65 8.18 -1.02
C ILE A 36 2.82 8.61 0.19
N ALA A 37 1.51 8.37 0.16
CA ALA A 37 0.61 8.75 1.24
C ALA A 37 0.94 8.01 2.55
N LYS A 38 1.23 6.70 2.48
CA LYS A 38 1.66 5.90 3.63
C LYS A 38 3.01 6.37 4.16
N GLY A 39 3.98 6.66 3.29
CA GLY A 39 5.29 7.19 3.67
C GLY A 39 5.21 8.51 4.42
N LEU A 40 4.36 9.44 3.96
CA LEU A 40 4.11 10.70 4.66
C LEU A 40 3.47 10.47 6.04
N GLY A 41 2.52 9.55 6.14
CA GLY A 41 1.89 9.19 7.41
C GLY A 41 2.86 8.56 8.39
N ILE A 42 3.73 7.66 7.94
CA ILE A 42 4.78 7.06 8.75
C ILE A 42 5.76 8.13 9.25
N TRP A 43 6.21 9.01 8.35
CA TRP A 43 7.09 10.10 8.72
C TRP A 43 6.47 11.01 9.79
N LEU A 44 5.21 11.40 9.60
CA LEU A 44 4.48 12.25 10.54
C LEU A 44 4.34 11.57 11.92
N LEU A 45 3.97 10.29 11.94
CA LEU A 45 3.84 9.49 13.16
C LEU A 45 5.17 9.42 13.93
N LEU A 46 6.27 9.14 13.23
CA LEU A 46 7.61 9.12 13.82
C LEU A 46 8.06 10.50 14.28
N TRP A 47 7.74 11.54 13.53
CA TRP A 47 8.08 12.92 13.89
C TRP A 47 7.35 13.38 15.15
N MET A 48 6.07 13.10 15.26
CA MET A 48 5.26 13.42 16.43
C MET A 48 5.68 12.60 17.65
N GLY A 49 5.95 11.32 17.45
CA GLY A 49 6.33 10.38 18.50
C GLY A 49 7.81 10.34 18.82
N ARG A 50 8.66 11.23 18.26
CA ARG A 50 10.13 11.14 18.33
C ARG A 50 10.73 11.18 19.73
N ALA A 51 9.99 11.60 20.73
CA ALA A 51 10.42 11.56 22.11
C ALA A 51 10.60 10.12 22.61
N TRP A 52 9.73 9.21 22.19
CA TRP A 52 9.70 7.81 22.59
C TRP A 52 10.16 6.89 21.45
N TRP A 53 9.72 7.18 20.21
CA TRP A 53 10.03 6.44 19.00
C TRP A 53 11.24 7.06 18.29
N ASN A 54 12.42 6.70 18.76
CA ASN A 54 13.66 7.38 18.39
C ASN A 54 14.78 6.41 17.97
N ARG A 55 14.41 5.22 17.52
CA ARG A 55 15.32 4.22 16.95
C ARG A 55 14.89 3.84 15.55
N PRO A 56 15.83 3.45 14.66
CA PRO A 56 15.50 3.09 13.28
C PRO A 56 14.40 2.03 13.16
N TRP A 57 14.41 0.99 14.00
CA TRP A 57 13.44 -0.09 13.98
C TRP A 57 12.01 0.36 14.39
N HIS A 58 11.85 1.48 15.08
CA HIS A 58 10.52 2.06 15.31
C HIS A 58 9.85 2.47 14.00
N GLY A 59 10.63 2.72 12.95
CA GLY A 59 10.10 2.91 11.61
C GLY A 59 9.37 1.68 11.07
N ILE A 60 9.87 0.49 11.35
CA ILE A 60 9.19 -0.78 10.98
C ILE A 60 7.83 -0.85 11.67
N ILE A 61 7.78 -0.60 12.99
CA ILE A 61 6.52 -0.64 13.75
C ILE A 61 5.53 0.42 13.23
N ALA A 62 5.99 1.64 12.99
CA ALA A 62 5.15 2.69 12.43
C ALA A 62 4.60 2.29 11.04
N GLY A 63 5.46 1.67 10.21
CA GLY A 63 5.08 1.13 8.92
C GLY A 63 4.02 0.03 9.02
N LEU A 64 4.23 -0.94 9.92
CA LEU A 64 3.26 -2.02 10.16
C LEU A 64 1.89 -1.46 10.58
N LEU A 65 1.85 -0.50 11.49
CA LEU A 65 0.60 0.11 11.98
C LEU A 65 -0.11 0.93 10.90
N VAL A 66 0.63 1.74 10.14
CA VAL A 66 0.08 2.53 9.03
C VAL A 66 -0.41 1.61 7.93
N GLY A 67 0.35 0.56 7.58
CA GLY A 67 -0.03 -0.44 6.60
C GLY A 67 -1.27 -1.22 7.02
N LEU A 68 -1.38 -1.62 8.29
CA LEU A 68 -2.56 -2.29 8.82
C LEU A 68 -3.82 -1.41 8.70
N GLY A 69 -3.72 -0.15 9.15
CA GLY A 69 -4.84 0.79 9.03
C GLY A 69 -5.27 1.02 7.58
N PHE A 70 -4.29 1.09 6.67
CA PHE A 70 -4.57 1.20 5.24
C PHE A 70 -5.26 -0.04 4.69
N GLU A 71 -4.76 -1.23 5.00
CA GLU A 71 -5.30 -2.51 4.54
C GLU A 71 -6.74 -2.74 5.02
N VAL A 72 -7.02 -2.47 6.31
CA VAL A 72 -8.37 -2.57 6.85
C VAL A 72 -9.32 -1.62 6.11
N PHE A 73 -8.93 -0.37 5.93
CA PHE A 73 -9.75 0.61 5.24
C PHE A 73 -9.99 0.23 3.77
N GLU A 74 -8.96 -0.19 3.06
CA GLU A 74 -9.06 -0.62 1.66
C GLU A 74 -9.97 -1.85 1.51
N ASN A 75 -9.82 -2.85 2.38
CA ASN A 75 -10.67 -4.04 2.37
C ASN A 75 -12.15 -3.69 2.62
N MET A 76 -12.42 -2.75 3.53
CA MET A 76 -13.79 -2.25 3.74
C MET A 76 -14.34 -1.52 2.51
N MET A 77 -13.54 -0.67 1.87
CA MET A 77 -13.95 0.02 0.65
C MET A 77 -14.31 -0.96 -0.47
N TYR A 78 -13.47 -1.95 -0.73
CA TYR A 78 -13.74 -2.97 -1.75
C TYR A 78 -14.98 -3.80 -1.39
N ALA A 79 -15.14 -4.18 -0.13
CA ALA A 79 -16.33 -4.91 0.32
C ALA A 79 -17.61 -4.10 0.06
N MET A 80 -17.61 -2.79 0.38
CA MET A 80 -18.76 -1.91 0.10
C MET A 80 -19.01 -1.73 -1.40
N MET A 81 -17.96 -1.54 -2.21
CA MET A 81 -18.11 -1.36 -3.66
C MET A 81 -18.66 -2.61 -4.35
N LEU A 82 -18.18 -3.79 -3.99
CA LEU A 82 -18.59 -5.03 -4.63
C LEU A 82 -19.85 -5.63 -4.01
N ALA A 83 -20.28 -5.18 -2.83
CA ALA A 83 -21.56 -5.55 -2.25
C ALA A 83 -22.71 -5.26 -3.21
N VAL A 84 -22.80 -4.03 -3.69
CA VAL A 84 -23.89 -3.56 -4.57
C VAL A 84 -23.84 -4.18 -5.98
N MET A 85 -22.79 -4.88 -6.33
CA MET A 85 -22.61 -5.55 -7.62
C MET A 85 -22.95 -7.04 -7.57
N ASP A 86 -23.15 -7.60 -6.36
CA ASP A 86 -23.44 -9.03 -6.17
C ASP A 86 -24.89 -9.34 -6.62
N PRO A 87 -25.10 -10.38 -7.47
CA PRO A 87 -26.43 -10.68 -8.00
C PRO A 87 -27.37 -11.32 -6.97
N VAL A 88 -26.86 -11.79 -5.84
CA VAL A 88 -27.64 -12.49 -4.82
C VAL A 88 -28.03 -11.56 -3.67
N SER A 89 -27.03 -10.91 -3.04
CA SER A 89 -27.29 -9.92 -2.00
C SER A 89 -26.03 -9.11 -1.67
N ASP A 90 -26.23 -7.85 -1.23
CA ASP A 90 -25.14 -6.96 -0.78
C ASP A 90 -24.31 -7.60 0.35
N MET A 91 -24.96 -8.33 1.27
CA MET A 91 -24.27 -9.00 2.38
C MET A 91 -23.34 -10.10 1.87
N GLN A 92 -23.77 -10.88 0.90
CA GLN A 92 -22.94 -11.94 0.30
C GLN A 92 -21.77 -11.33 -0.46
N GLY A 93 -21.99 -10.31 -1.27
CA GLY A 93 -20.95 -9.60 -2.01
C GLY A 93 -19.91 -8.97 -1.08
N ALA A 94 -20.36 -8.30 -0.02
CA ALA A 94 -19.46 -7.72 0.98
C ALA A 94 -18.62 -8.77 1.68
N LEU A 95 -19.24 -9.83 2.19
CA LEU A 95 -18.57 -10.86 2.98
C LEU A 95 -17.58 -11.67 2.14
N SER A 96 -18.00 -12.11 0.95
CA SER A 96 -17.13 -12.86 0.04
C SER A 96 -15.89 -12.04 -0.36
N THR A 97 -16.09 -10.78 -0.75
CA THR A 97 -15.01 -9.87 -1.10
C THR A 97 -14.03 -9.67 0.06
N TYR A 98 -14.56 -9.39 1.25
CA TYR A 98 -13.72 -9.18 2.44
C TYR A 98 -12.90 -10.43 2.78
N LEU A 99 -13.52 -11.61 2.79
CA LEU A 99 -12.84 -12.87 3.07
C LEU A 99 -11.77 -13.21 2.04
N VAL A 100 -12.08 -13.06 0.75
CA VAL A 100 -11.10 -13.28 -0.32
C VAL A 100 -9.87 -12.38 -0.15
N ARG A 101 -10.09 -11.09 0.10
CA ARG A 101 -8.99 -10.13 0.26
C ARG A 101 -8.13 -10.40 1.50
N VAL A 102 -8.75 -10.79 2.62
CA VAL A 102 -8.03 -11.14 3.85
C VAL A 102 -7.22 -12.44 3.69
N ILE A 103 -7.75 -13.43 2.96
CA ILE A 103 -7.07 -14.71 2.75
C ILE A 103 -5.99 -14.62 1.66
N ALA A 104 -6.28 -13.97 0.54
CA ALA A 104 -5.37 -13.90 -0.61
C ALA A 104 -4.18 -12.95 -0.38
N GLY A 105 -4.36 -11.91 0.41
CA GLY A 105 -3.31 -10.90 0.63
C GLY A 105 -3.18 -10.47 2.09
N PRO A 106 -2.98 -11.41 3.03
CA PRO A 106 -2.87 -11.06 4.42
C PRO A 106 -1.61 -10.21 4.67
N ALA A 107 -1.79 -9.09 5.38
CA ALA A 107 -0.69 -8.22 5.81
C ALA A 107 0.19 -7.62 4.69
N LYS A 108 -0.26 -7.63 3.43
CA LYS A 108 0.53 -7.13 2.29
C LYS A 108 0.96 -5.67 2.47
N HIS A 109 0.01 -4.78 2.80
CA HIS A 109 0.32 -3.36 3.03
C HIS A 109 1.16 -3.14 4.28
N MET A 110 1.02 -3.99 5.29
CA MET A 110 1.90 -3.96 6.47
C MET A 110 3.35 -4.21 6.08
N MET A 111 3.61 -5.22 5.24
CA MET A 111 4.97 -5.57 4.79
C MET A 111 5.57 -4.47 3.91
N PHE A 112 4.83 -3.94 2.93
CA PHE A 112 5.30 -2.86 2.06
C PHE A 112 5.63 -1.61 2.88
N SER A 113 4.72 -1.22 3.76
CA SER A 113 4.88 -0.04 4.61
C SER A 113 5.97 -0.21 5.69
N ALA A 114 6.25 -1.44 6.15
CA ALA A 114 7.36 -1.72 7.06
C ALA A 114 8.72 -1.42 6.42
N LEU A 115 8.90 -1.77 5.14
CA LEU A 115 10.11 -1.43 4.38
C LEU A 115 10.27 0.10 4.26
N VAL A 116 9.22 0.79 3.82
CA VAL A 116 9.20 2.27 3.75
C VAL A 116 9.53 2.88 5.11
N GLY A 117 8.88 2.38 6.16
CA GLY A 117 9.06 2.85 7.53
C GLY A 117 10.48 2.65 8.04
N TYR A 118 11.12 1.54 7.70
CA TYR A 118 12.52 1.31 8.08
C TYR A 118 13.44 2.35 7.43
N GLY A 119 13.28 2.65 6.15
CA GLY A 119 14.04 3.69 5.46
C GLY A 119 13.89 5.07 6.11
N ILE A 120 12.66 5.45 6.45
CA ILE A 120 12.37 6.70 7.16
C ILE A 120 13.00 6.70 8.56
N GLY A 121 12.88 5.59 9.30
CA GLY A 121 13.49 5.43 10.62
C GLY A 121 15.01 5.54 10.60
N LEU A 122 15.67 4.93 9.59
CA LEU A 122 17.10 5.11 9.36
C LEU A 122 17.44 6.58 9.11
N ALA A 123 16.73 7.24 8.22
CA ALA A 123 16.98 8.64 7.86
C ALA A 123 16.78 9.59 9.04
N MET A 124 15.84 9.31 9.93
CA MET A 124 15.52 10.18 11.07
C MET A 124 16.47 9.95 12.27
N PHE A 125 16.82 8.70 12.57
CA PHE A 125 17.34 8.36 13.90
C PHE A 125 18.78 7.84 13.91
N VAL A 126 19.35 7.42 12.77
CA VAL A 126 20.75 6.95 12.77
C VAL A 126 21.71 8.11 13.07
N GLY A 127 22.48 7.94 14.13
CA GLY A 127 23.45 8.93 14.61
C GLY A 127 22.84 10.14 15.33
N ALA A 128 21.52 10.33 15.30
CA ALA A 128 20.86 11.48 15.91
C ALA A 128 21.08 11.53 17.44
N LYS A 129 20.94 10.39 18.12
CA LYS A 129 21.16 10.30 19.58
C LYS A 129 22.62 10.60 20.01
N ALA A 130 23.57 10.29 19.14
CA ALA A 130 24.99 10.56 19.41
C ALA A 130 25.40 11.99 19.01
N GLY A 131 24.45 12.86 18.64
CA GLY A 131 24.75 14.20 18.15
C GLY A 131 25.50 14.24 16.82
N LYS A 132 25.56 13.10 16.11
CA LYS A 132 26.26 12.94 14.82
C LYS A 132 25.29 12.40 13.76
N PRO A 133 24.24 13.15 13.37
CA PRO A 133 23.30 12.72 12.34
C PRO A 133 24.05 12.49 11.02
N ARG A 134 23.58 11.51 10.24
CA ARG A 134 24.11 11.25 8.91
C ARG A 134 23.83 12.41 7.97
N GLY A 135 24.70 12.60 6.99
CA GLY A 135 24.55 13.63 5.97
C GLY A 135 23.26 13.45 5.14
N VAL A 136 22.80 14.52 4.52
CA VAL A 136 21.52 14.54 3.75
C VAL A 136 21.51 13.48 2.67
N ALA A 137 22.59 13.33 1.89
CA ALA A 137 22.67 12.34 0.80
C ALA A 137 22.46 10.91 1.32
N TRP A 138 23.06 10.54 2.46
CA TRP A 138 22.86 9.22 3.06
C TRP A 138 21.41 9.03 3.54
N ARG A 139 20.81 10.05 4.15
CA ARG A 139 19.41 10.00 4.63
C ARG A 139 18.43 9.82 3.46
N LEU A 140 18.62 10.58 2.38
CA LEU A 140 17.84 10.43 1.16
C LEU A 140 18.06 9.05 0.54
N GLY A 141 19.30 8.58 0.46
CA GLY A 141 19.61 7.23 -0.03
C GLY A 141 18.91 6.12 0.75
N ALA A 142 18.83 6.24 2.08
CA ALA A 142 18.09 5.28 2.91
C ALA A 142 16.60 5.29 2.59
N VAL A 143 15.96 6.47 2.47
CA VAL A 143 14.54 6.58 2.11
C VAL A 143 14.28 6.05 0.70
N VAL A 144 15.12 6.40 -0.28
CA VAL A 144 14.97 5.96 -1.67
C VAL A 144 15.15 4.45 -1.79
N LEU A 145 16.15 3.88 -1.13
CA LEU A 145 16.39 2.43 -1.19
C LEU A 145 15.23 1.64 -0.59
N TRP A 146 14.88 1.90 0.66
CA TRP A 146 13.87 1.13 1.37
C TRP A 146 12.44 1.50 0.93
N GLY A 147 12.21 2.78 0.63
CA GLY A 147 10.94 3.24 0.05
C GLY A 147 10.74 2.67 -1.36
N GLY A 148 11.80 2.64 -2.17
CA GLY A 148 11.80 2.01 -3.49
C GLY A 148 11.51 0.50 -3.41
N LEU A 149 12.09 -0.22 -2.45
CA LEU A 149 11.79 -1.64 -2.24
C LEU A 149 10.31 -1.85 -1.84
N GLY A 150 9.78 -1.05 -0.90
CA GLY A 150 8.37 -1.11 -0.54
C GLY A 150 7.45 -0.82 -1.72
N PHE A 151 7.77 0.22 -2.50
CA PHE A 151 7.04 0.56 -3.72
C PHE A 151 7.10 -0.57 -4.76
N LEU A 152 8.29 -1.10 -5.06
CA LEU A 152 8.46 -2.13 -6.09
C LEU A 152 7.76 -3.44 -5.72
N THR A 153 7.77 -3.84 -4.45
CA THR A 153 7.04 -5.02 -3.98
C THR A 153 5.53 -4.83 -4.10
N HIS A 154 5.02 -3.66 -3.74
CA HIS A 154 3.61 -3.33 -3.93
C HIS A 154 3.23 -3.24 -5.41
N PHE A 155 4.04 -2.57 -6.21
CA PHE A 155 3.85 -2.46 -7.65
C PHE A 155 3.79 -3.84 -8.32
N ALA A 156 4.75 -4.72 -7.99
CA ALA A 156 4.79 -6.08 -8.50
C ALA A 156 3.58 -6.91 -8.08
N TRP A 157 3.08 -6.71 -6.86
CA TRP A 157 1.87 -7.37 -6.37
C TRP A 157 0.64 -7.00 -7.21
N ASN A 158 0.53 -5.77 -7.65
CA ASN A 158 -0.60 -5.26 -8.40
C ASN A 158 -0.52 -5.52 -9.93
N ILE A 159 0.60 -6.07 -10.44
CA ILE A 159 0.71 -6.43 -11.86
C ILE A 159 -0.25 -7.58 -12.16
N ARG A 160 -1.03 -7.44 -13.22
CA ARG A 160 -1.79 -8.55 -13.79
C ARG A 160 -0.82 -9.44 -14.59
N TRP A 161 -0.34 -10.50 -13.95
CA TRP A 161 0.58 -11.47 -14.57
C TRP A 161 -0.12 -12.38 -15.58
N LEU A 162 -1.44 -12.55 -15.44
CA LEU A 162 -2.30 -13.33 -16.33
C LEU A 162 -3.47 -12.44 -16.76
N ASP A 163 -3.80 -12.44 -18.03
CA ASP A 163 -5.01 -11.80 -18.56
C ASP A 163 -6.27 -12.64 -18.23
N VAL A 164 -6.45 -12.91 -16.95
CA VAL A 164 -7.69 -13.52 -16.47
C VAL A 164 -8.67 -12.38 -16.25
N SER A 165 -9.64 -12.25 -17.14
CA SER A 165 -10.75 -11.33 -16.92
C SER A 165 -11.45 -11.70 -15.61
N PRO A 166 -11.80 -10.73 -14.74
CA PRO A 166 -12.61 -11.02 -13.56
C PRO A 166 -13.92 -11.74 -13.89
N ALA A 167 -14.46 -11.54 -15.08
CA ALA A 167 -15.64 -12.25 -15.59
C ALA A 167 -15.37 -13.74 -15.82
N ASP A 168 -14.16 -14.10 -16.27
CA ASP A 168 -13.82 -15.49 -16.57
C ASP A 168 -13.54 -16.31 -15.29
N SER A 169 -13.10 -15.64 -14.21
CA SER A 169 -12.82 -16.33 -12.94
C SER A 169 -14.07 -16.70 -12.12
N PHE A 170 -15.22 -16.08 -12.39
CA PHE A 170 -16.47 -16.35 -11.67
C PHE A 170 -17.47 -17.19 -12.47
N THR A 171 -17.36 -17.21 -13.83
CA THR A 171 -18.24 -18.00 -14.69
C THR A 171 -17.81 -19.45 -14.83
N ASP A 172 -16.52 -19.78 -14.57
CA ASP A 172 -16.00 -21.14 -14.65
C ASP A 172 -16.17 -21.96 -13.34
N LEU A 173 -16.64 -21.32 -12.27
CA LEU A 173 -17.09 -22.02 -11.05
C LEU A 173 -18.55 -22.45 -11.20
N ASN A 174 -18.86 -23.20 -12.26
CA ASN A 174 -20.05 -24.05 -12.30
C ASN A 174 -19.82 -25.20 -11.30
N LEU A 175 -20.07 -24.93 -10.02
CA LEU A 175 -20.28 -25.99 -9.04
C LEU A 175 -21.68 -26.56 -9.27
N PRO A 176 -21.82 -27.90 -9.34
CA PRO A 176 -23.09 -28.57 -9.56
C PRO A 176 -24.08 -28.34 -8.42
#